data_02c489d3321195660e5eefb0892cc3ee
#
_entry.id   02c489d3321195660e5eefb0892cc3ee
#
_cell.length_a   1.000
_cell.length_b   1.000
_cell.length_c   1.000
_cell.angle_alpha   90.00
_cell.angle_beta   90.00
_cell.angle_gamma   90.00
#
_symmetry.space_group_name_H-M   'P 1'
#
loop_
_entity.id
_entity.type
_entity.pdbx_description
1 polymer ?
#
loop_
_entity_poly.entity_id
_entity_poly.type
_entity_poly.pdbx_seq_one_letter_code
_entity_poly.pdbx_strand_id
1 'polypeptide(L)'
;MKKIDITDRLNFEENSCLIIKGEEIEVNSDAPSMLKVLQFMGGDAGAKEVNEAYETLFPVESREKLAKLKLGFDDLIVVIKAAVELITGEKQEKE
;
A
#
# COMPACT_ATOMS: atom_id res chain seq x y z
N MET A 1 -18.76 -8.94 -32.61
CA MET A 1 -18.28 -8.63 -31.26
C MET A 1 -18.22 -7.12 -31.07
N LYS A 2 -18.76 -6.66 -30.00
CA LYS A 2 -18.70 -5.23 -29.68
C LYS A 2 -17.44 -4.93 -28.88
N LYS A 3 -16.85 -3.79 -29.15
CA LYS A 3 -15.63 -3.36 -28.46
C LYS A 3 -15.76 -1.91 -28.08
N ILE A 4 -15.18 -1.57 -26.93
CA ILE A 4 -15.12 -0.18 -26.52
C ILE A 4 -13.73 0.06 -25.96
N ASP A 5 -13.13 1.16 -26.35
CA ASP A 5 -11.80 1.54 -25.90
C ASP A 5 -11.96 2.46 -24.71
N ILE A 6 -11.50 2.01 -23.54
CA ILE A 6 -11.64 2.78 -22.31
C ILE A 6 -10.31 3.33 -21.82
N THR A 7 -9.30 3.35 -22.69
CA THR A 7 -7.97 3.79 -22.31
C THR A 7 -7.98 5.17 -21.64
N ASP A 8 -8.79 6.10 -22.21
CA ASP A 8 -8.81 7.46 -21.71
C ASP A 8 -9.48 7.59 -20.35
N ARG A 9 -10.17 6.56 -19.89
CA ARG A 9 -10.82 6.56 -18.59
C ARG A 9 -9.93 6.05 -17.49
N LEU A 10 -8.76 5.54 -17.83
CA LEU A 10 -7.86 4.90 -16.89
C LEU A 10 -6.69 5.81 -16.58
N ASN A 11 -6.11 5.58 -15.41
CA ASN A 11 -4.97 6.36 -14.97
C ASN A 11 -3.76 5.44 -14.88
N PHE A 12 -2.75 5.69 -15.70
CA PHE A 12 -1.56 4.85 -15.75
C PHE A 12 -0.37 5.51 -15.07
N GLU A 13 -0.62 6.25 -14.00
CA GLU A 13 0.45 6.91 -13.28
C GLU A 13 1.35 5.91 -12.59
N GLU A 14 2.55 6.36 -12.29
CA GLU A 14 3.49 5.55 -11.55
C GLU A 14 3.00 5.30 -10.13
N ASN A 15 3.62 4.33 -9.48
CA ASN A 15 3.30 4.04 -8.09
C ASN A 15 3.46 5.28 -7.21
N SER A 16 2.63 5.35 -6.19
CA SER A 16 2.71 6.43 -5.22
C SER A 16 3.81 6.13 -4.20
N CYS A 17 4.20 7.16 -3.45
CA CYS A 17 5.22 7.01 -2.43
C CYS A 17 4.75 7.60 -1.11
N LEU A 18 5.16 6.98 -0.02
CA LEU A 18 5.08 7.56 1.30
C LEU A 18 6.42 8.23 1.61
N ILE A 19 6.39 9.25 2.42
CA ILE A 19 7.63 9.90 2.86
C ILE A 19 7.80 9.69 4.35
N ILE A 20 8.92 9.06 4.72
CA ILE A 20 9.25 8.80 6.12
C ILE A 20 10.66 9.27 6.35
N LYS A 21 10.83 10.26 7.21
CA LYS A 21 12.13 10.84 7.51
C LYS A 21 12.87 11.27 6.24
N GLY A 22 12.14 11.83 5.30
CA GLY A 22 12.74 12.32 4.07
C GLY A 22 13.01 11.26 3.02
N GLU A 23 12.76 9.99 3.33
CA GLU A 23 12.92 8.90 2.37
C GLU A 23 11.62 8.62 1.68
N GLU A 24 11.68 8.42 0.38
CA GLU A 24 10.51 8.05 -0.39
C GLU A 24 10.37 6.53 -0.38
N ILE A 25 9.24 6.07 0.06
CA ILE A 25 8.95 4.63 0.14
C ILE A 25 7.87 4.33 -0.89
N GLU A 26 8.26 3.70 -1.97
CA GLU A 26 7.30 3.39 -3.04
C GLU A 26 6.31 2.33 -2.59
N VAL A 27 5.06 2.49 -3.01
CA VAL A 27 3.97 1.59 -2.65
C VAL A 27 3.35 1.05 -3.93
N ASN A 28 3.15 -0.25 -4.00
CA ASN A 28 2.46 -0.85 -5.14
C ASN A 28 1.00 -0.44 -5.13
N SER A 29 0.56 0.22 -6.18
CA SER A 29 -0.79 0.76 -6.21
C SER A 29 -1.66 0.09 -7.27
N ASP A 30 -1.23 -1.02 -7.83
CA ASP A 30 -2.05 -1.73 -8.81
C ASP A 30 -3.25 -2.40 -8.11
N ALA A 31 -4.33 -2.54 -8.84
CA ALA A 31 -5.57 -3.04 -8.27
C ALA A 31 -5.45 -4.46 -7.71
N PRO A 32 -4.80 -5.42 -8.41
CA PRO A 32 -4.71 -6.76 -7.82
C PRO A 32 -4.00 -6.78 -6.48
N SER A 33 -2.92 -5.99 -6.33
CA SER A 33 -2.24 -5.90 -5.04
C SER A 33 -3.14 -5.34 -3.98
N MET A 34 -3.89 -4.29 -4.32
CA MET A 34 -4.76 -3.65 -3.35
C MET A 34 -5.89 -4.57 -2.92
N LEU A 35 -6.45 -5.33 -3.85
CA LEU A 35 -7.50 -6.28 -3.50
C LEU A 35 -7.00 -7.32 -2.51
N LYS A 36 -5.77 -7.81 -2.71
CA LYS A 36 -5.19 -8.75 -1.76
C LYS A 36 -5.02 -8.13 -0.38
N VAL A 37 -4.52 -6.90 -0.36
CA VAL A 37 -4.28 -6.22 0.92
C VAL A 37 -5.59 -6.01 1.66
N LEU A 38 -6.64 -5.62 0.97
CA LEU A 38 -7.92 -5.41 1.63
C LEU A 38 -8.47 -6.69 2.22
N GLN A 39 -8.23 -7.82 1.55
CA GLN A 39 -8.63 -9.10 2.11
C GLN A 39 -7.89 -9.41 3.40
N PHE A 40 -6.57 -9.14 3.42
CA PHE A 40 -5.77 -9.43 4.59
C PHE A 40 -6.10 -8.52 5.76
N MET A 41 -6.51 -7.29 5.47
CA MET A 41 -6.72 -6.30 6.51
C MET A 41 -8.14 -6.29 7.03
N GLY A 42 -9.01 -7.14 6.50
CA GLY A 42 -10.38 -7.18 6.96
C GLY A 42 -10.49 -8.05 8.19
N GLY A 43 -11.24 -7.61 9.17
CA GLY A 43 -11.50 -8.41 10.35
C GLY A 43 -10.26 -8.62 11.20
N ASP A 44 -10.06 -9.86 11.64
CA ASP A 44 -9.00 -10.17 12.59
C ASP A 44 -7.70 -10.52 11.87
N ALA A 45 -6.99 -9.53 11.41
CA ALA A 45 -5.72 -9.79 10.74
C ALA A 45 -4.66 -10.18 11.77
N GLY A 46 -4.08 -11.34 11.59
CA GLY A 46 -3.00 -11.79 12.44
C GLY A 46 -1.65 -11.44 11.82
N ALA A 47 -0.59 -11.97 12.44
CA ALA A 47 0.75 -11.68 11.97
C ALA A 47 0.98 -12.14 10.55
N LYS A 48 0.41 -13.27 10.17
CA LYS A 48 0.57 -13.78 8.82
C LYS A 48 -0.05 -12.83 7.81
N GLU A 49 -1.26 -12.37 8.08
CA GLU A 49 -1.95 -11.48 7.17
C GLU A 49 -1.26 -10.14 7.07
N VAL A 50 -0.76 -9.64 8.18
CA VAL A 50 -0.03 -8.37 8.16
C VAL A 50 1.24 -8.51 7.34
N ASN A 51 1.95 -9.63 7.50
CA ASN A 51 3.17 -9.85 6.74
C ASN A 51 2.88 -9.96 5.25
N GLU A 52 1.80 -10.62 4.88
CA GLU A 52 1.43 -10.72 3.47
C GLU A 52 1.05 -9.37 2.88
N ALA A 53 0.34 -8.54 3.66
CA ALA A 53 0.02 -7.19 3.21
C ALA A 53 1.30 -6.37 3.02
N TYR A 54 2.22 -6.50 3.95
CA TYR A 54 3.49 -5.79 3.89
C TYR A 54 4.25 -6.16 2.62
N GLU A 55 4.36 -7.46 2.34
CA GLU A 55 5.09 -7.90 1.16
C GLU A 55 4.39 -7.53 -0.13
N THR A 56 3.06 -7.48 -0.10
CA THR A 56 2.29 -7.13 -1.29
C THR A 56 2.35 -5.64 -1.59
N LEU A 57 2.25 -4.81 -0.54
CA LEU A 57 2.22 -3.36 -0.72
C LEU A 57 3.57 -2.78 -1.10
N PHE A 58 4.65 -3.33 -0.58
CA PHE A 58 5.94 -2.69 -0.70
C PHE A 58 6.90 -3.54 -1.53
N PRO A 59 7.44 -2.98 -2.63
CA PRO A 59 8.49 -3.67 -3.38
C PRO A 59 9.71 -3.93 -2.51
N VAL A 60 10.58 -4.78 -2.98
CA VAL A 60 11.77 -5.17 -2.22
C VAL A 60 12.57 -3.96 -1.75
N GLU A 61 12.76 -2.99 -2.63
CA GLU A 61 13.54 -1.81 -2.26
C GLU A 61 12.89 -1.03 -1.14
N SER A 62 11.56 -0.92 -1.19
CA SER A 62 10.84 -0.23 -0.12
C SER A 62 10.94 -0.97 1.18
N ARG A 63 10.83 -2.30 1.13
CA ARG A 63 10.95 -3.11 2.33
C ARG A 63 12.35 -2.99 2.95
N GLU A 64 13.38 -2.86 2.10
CA GLU A 64 14.72 -2.65 2.62
C GLU A 64 14.84 -1.31 3.34
N LYS A 65 14.23 -0.27 2.78
CA LYS A 65 14.25 1.04 3.43
C LYS A 65 13.51 0.99 4.76
N LEU A 66 12.36 0.34 4.78
CA LEU A 66 11.59 0.22 6.01
C LEU A 66 12.36 -0.56 7.07
N ALA A 67 13.07 -1.62 6.65
CA ALA A 67 13.84 -2.41 7.60
C ALA A 67 14.92 -1.58 8.26
N LYS A 68 15.53 -0.66 7.52
CA LYS A 68 16.57 0.18 8.09
C LYS A 68 16.05 1.15 9.14
N LEU A 69 14.77 1.47 9.08
CA LEU A 69 14.17 2.36 10.06
C LEU A 69 13.94 1.68 11.39
N LYS A 70 13.94 0.36 11.41
CA LYS A 70 13.77 -0.45 12.62
C LYS A 70 12.51 -0.06 13.39
N LEU A 71 11.40 -0.01 12.66
CA LEU A 71 10.13 0.37 13.26
C LEU A 71 9.62 -0.73 14.19
N GLY A 72 8.94 -0.32 15.24
CA GLY A 72 8.20 -1.27 16.04
C GLY A 72 6.98 -1.78 15.29
N PHE A 73 6.37 -2.82 15.83
CA PHE A 73 5.24 -3.43 15.14
C PHE A 73 4.08 -2.45 14.99
N ASP A 74 3.79 -1.68 16.03
CA ASP A 74 2.70 -0.71 15.95
C ASP A 74 2.95 0.33 14.88
N ASP A 75 4.19 0.77 14.76
CA ASP A 75 4.52 1.76 13.73
C ASP A 75 4.43 1.16 12.34
N LEU A 76 4.79 -0.10 12.20
CA LEU A 76 4.65 -0.76 10.91
C LEU A 76 3.18 -0.83 10.51
N ILE A 77 2.29 -1.09 11.45
CA ILE A 77 0.86 -1.09 11.15
C ILE A 77 0.41 0.30 10.69
N VAL A 78 0.92 1.35 11.32
CA VAL A 78 0.61 2.72 10.90
C VAL A 78 1.06 2.94 9.45
N VAL A 79 2.25 2.45 9.11
CA VAL A 79 2.77 2.61 7.75
C VAL A 79 1.88 1.88 6.75
N ILE A 80 1.47 0.67 7.08
CA ILE A 80 0.61 -0.11 6.18
C ILE A 80 -0.72 0.60 5.98
N LYS A 81 -1.32 1.11 7.06
CA LYS A 81 -2.59 1.82 6.93
C LYS A 81 -2.44 3.09 6.11
N ALA A 82 -1.33 3.80 6.30
CA ALA A 82 -1.09 5.01 5.52
C ALA A 82 -0.95 4.68 4.04
N ALA A 83 -0.31 3.56 3.72
CA ALA A 83 -0.18 3.15 2.33
C ALA A 83 -1.54 2.85 1.72
N VAL A 84 -2.41 2.18 2.48
CA VAL A 84 -3.76 1.90 1.99
C VAL A 84 -4.52 3.19 1.75
N GLU A 85 -4.42 4.15 2.66
CA GLU A 85 -5.08 5.43 2.47
C GLU A 85 -4.57 6.15 1.24
N LEU A 86 -3.27 6.11 1.04
CA LEU A 86 -2.66 6.76 -0.10
C LEU A 86 -3.22 6.22 -1.42
N ILE A 87 -3.36 4.91 -1.50
CA ILE A 87 -3.78 4.27 -2.73
C ILE A 87 -5.29 4.39 -2.94
N THR A 88 -6.07 4.19 -1.88
CA THR A 88 -7.52 4.23 -2.03
C THR A 88 -8.07 5.64 -2.06
N GLY A 89 -7.27 6.59 -1.61
CA GLY A 89 -7.74 7.97 -1.52
C GLY A 89 -8.64 8.25 -0.34
N GLU A 90 -8.85 7.26 0.53
CA GLU A 90 -9.68 7.47 1.72
C GLU A 90 -8.81 8.02 2.82
N LYS A 91 -9.20 9.14 3.37
CA LYS A 91 -8.46 9.71 4.45
C LYS A 91 -9.08 9.37 5.76
N GLN A 92 -8.22 9.08 6.72
CA GLN A 92 -8.70 9.00 8.07
C GLN A 92 -8.80 10.40 8.53
N GLU A 93 -9.87 10.76 9.03
CA GLU A 93 -10.01 12.09 9.37
C GLU A 93 -9.23 12.55 10.41
N LYS A 94 -8.59 13.34 10.56
CA LYS A 94 -7.85 13.66 11.56
C LYS A 94 -7.80 14.88 11.79
N GLU A 95 -7.99 15.30 11.73
CA GLU A 95 -7.94 16.34 11.99
C GLU A 95 -8.06 16.87 12.20
#